data_9e710d6d2ec3844dfffe4e0d4abd463c
#
_entry.id   9e710d6d2ec3844dfffe4e0d4abd463c
#
_cell.length_a   1.000
_cell.length_b   1.000
_cell.length_c   1.000
_cell.angle_alpha   90.00
_cell.angle_beta   90.00
_cell.angle_gamma   90.00
#
_symmetry.space_group_name_H-M   'P 1'
#
loop_
_entity.id
_entity.type
_entity.pdbx_description
1 polymer ?
#
loop_
_entity_poly.entity_id
_entity_poly.type
_entity_poly.pdbx_seq_one_letter_code
_entity_poly.pdbx_strand_id
1 'polypeptide(L)'
;IDFVTSNHTPIEHDLKELEFPYAKFGVIQLETAYSILATLASKKITPQLVAGLFSHQPRKIFGLHQPEIKTGEMAELTVFDPDITWVYESGNILSKSKNNPMVGKKLSGKTIATIRGKRIFAQQ
;
A
#
# COMPACT_ATOMS: atom_id res chain seq x y z
N ILE A 1 -3.87 15.84 8.35
CA ILE A 1 -3.46 14.41 8.39
C ILE A 1 -1.95 14.39 8.39
N ASP A 2 -1.35 13.79 9.41
CA ASP A 2 0.10 13.78 9.58
C ASP A 2 0.75 12.63 8.78
N PHE A 3 0.11 11.45 8.76
CA PHE A 3 0.55 10.32 7.95
C PHE A 3 -0.61 9.36 7.64
N VAL A 4 -0.37 8.42 6.75
CA VAL A 4 -1.30 7.35 6.36
C VAL A 4 -0.66 5.99 6.63
N THR A 5 -1.46 5.07 7.14
CA THR A 5 -1.06 3.66 7.29
C THR A 5 -2.04 2.76 6.55
N SER A 6 -1.54 1.63 6.06
CA SER A 6 -2.39 0.62 5.42
C SER A 6 -3.33 -0.08 6.39
N ASN A 7 -3.03 -0.06 7.69
CA ASN A 7 -3.73 -0.83 8.71
C ASN A 7 -3.97 -2.30 8.29
N HIS A 8 -2.94 -2.90 7.69
CA HIS A 8 -2.99 -4.24 7.12
C HIS A 8 -3.22 -5.29 8.22
N THR A 9 -4.43 -5.84 8.26
CA THR A 9 -4.86 -6.82 9.25
C THR A 9 -5.45 -8.02 8.54
N PRO A 10 -4.62 -9.01 8.13
CA PRO A 10 -5.10 -10.22 7.49
C PRO A 10 -5.92 -11.06 8.46
N ILE A 11 -7.10 -11.48 8.01
CA ILE A 11 -8.01 -12.33 8.74
C ILE A 11 -8.34 -13.54 7.87
N GLU A 12 -8.47 -14.70 8.47
CA GLU A 12 -8.90 -15.92 7.80
C GLU A 12 -10.35 -15.77 7.30
N HIS A 13 -10.65 -16.43 6.19
CA HIS A 13 -11.95 -16.32 5.52
C HIS A 13 -13.09 -16.77 6.45
N ASP A 14 -12.96 -17.89 7.10
CA ASP A 14 -13.96 -18.46 7.99
C ASP A 14 -14.39 -17.50 9.12
N LEU A 15 -13.43 -16.69 9.62
CA LEU A 15 -13.72 -15.67 10.63
C LEU A 15 -14.46 -14.45 10.08
N LYS A 16 -14.62 -14.35 8.76
CA LYS A 16 -15.41 -13.32 8.08
C LYS A 16 -16.81 -13.78 7.71
N GLU A 17 -17.03 -15.09 7.58
CA GLU A 17 -18.33 -15.68 7.23
C GLU A 17 -19.24 -15.92 8.44
N LEU A 18 -18.80 -15.51 9.61
CA LEU A 18 -19.61 -15.55 10.82
C LEU A 18 -20.72 -14.49 10.79
N GLU A 19 -21.74 -14.67 11.62
CA GLU A 19 -22.75 -13.64 11.87
C GLU A 19 -22.10 -12.31 12.27
N PHE A 20 -22.68 -11.19 11.85
CA PHE A 20 -22.11 -9.86 12.02
C PHE A 20 -21.52 -9.55 13.41
N PRO A 21 -22.15 -9.93 14.54
CA PRO A 21 -21.59 -9.68 15.88
C PRO A 21 -20.30 -10.47 16.18
N TYR A 22 -20.07 -11.56 15.48
CA TYR A 22 -18.95 -12.48 15.71
C TYR A 22 -17.86 -12.36 14.64
N ALA A 23 -18.17 -11.75 13.50
CA ALA A 23 -17.23 -11.57 12.42
C ALA A 23 -16.05 -10.65 12.85
N LYS A 24 -14.82 -11.09 12.62
CA LYS A 24 -13.62 -10.34 12.99
C LYS A 24 -13.41 -9.12 12.08
N PHE A 25 -13.03 -7.99 12.68
CA PHE A 25 -12.55 -6.82 11.94
C PHE A 25 -11.17 -7.07 11.36
N GLY A 26 -10.90 -6.49 10.22
CA GLY A 26 -9.61 -6.53 9.57
C GLY A 26 -9.73 -6.78 8.06
N VAL A 27 -8.82 -6.18 7.32
CA VAL A 27 -8.69 -6.33 5.87
C VAL A 27 -7.22 -6.29 5.48
N ILE A 28 -6.88 -6.93 4.37
CA ILE A 28 -5.57 -6.74 3.76
C ILE A 28 -5.58 -5.44 2.94
N GLN A 29 -4.60 -4.56 3.16
CA GLN A 29 -4.52 -3.29 2.43
C GLN A 29 -3.11 -2.91 2.01
N LEU A 30 -2.08 -3.69 2.38
CA LEU A 30 -0.70 -3.34 2.11
C LEU A 30 -0.44 -3.16 0.60
N GLU A 31 -1.02 -4.03 -0.22
CA GLU A 31 -0.84 -4.03 -1.67
C GLU A 31 -1.62 -2.92 -2.39
N THR A 32 -2.68 -2.41 -1.76
CA THR A 32 -3.60 -1.43 -2.36
C THR A 32 -3.55 -0.06 -1.72
N ALA A 33 -2.77 0.13 -0.64
CA ALA A 33 -2.75 1.37 0.13
C ALA A 33 -2.48 2.62 -0.73
N TYR A 34 -1.47 2.56 -1.60
CA TYR A 34 -1.16 3.65 -2.53
C TYR A 34 -2.30 3.88 -3.53
N SER A 35 -2.78 2.82 -4.18
CA SER A 35 -3.83 2.92 -5.20
C SER A 35 -5.17 3.40 -4.63
N ILE A 36 -5.51 3.01 -3.40
CA ILE A 36 -6.68 3.54 -2.70
C ILE A 36 -6.54 5.04 -2.48
N LEU A 37 -5.41 5.48 -1.95
CA LEU A 37 -5.15 6.91 -1.75
C LEU A 37 -5.23 7.68 -3.07
N ALA A 38 -4.55 7.19 -4.11
CA ALA A 38 -4.56 7.80 -5.44
C ALA A 38 -5.96 7.87 -6.05
N THR A 39 -6.79 6.84 -5.86
CA THR A 39 -8.17 6.79 -6.35
C THR A 39 -9.07 7.79 -5.62
N LEU A 40 -8.99 7.84 -4.28
CA LEU A 40 -9.85 8.68 -3.46
C LEU A 40 -9.52 10.18 -3.59
N ALA A 41 -8.26 10.52 -3.67
CA ALA A 41 -7.85 11.91 -3.72
C ALA A 41 -7.76 12.48 -5.14
N SER A 42 -8.08 11.68 -6.15
CA SER A 42 -8.12 12.11 -7.54
C SER A 42 -6.80 12.78 -7.98
N LYS A 43 -6.84 13.69 -8.94
CA LYS A 43 -5.67 14.40 -9.49
C LYS A 43 -4.94 15.35 -8.49
N LYS A 44 -5.36 15.40 -7.24
CA LYS A 44 -4.75 16.25 -6.19
C LYS A 44 -3.56 15.59 -5.48
N ILE A 45 -3.26 14.33 -5.75
CA ILE A 45 -2.12 13.63 -5.14
C ILE A 45 -0.87 13.84 -5.99
N THR A 46 0.10 14.50 -5.38
CA THR A 46 1.45 14.64 -5.96
C THR A 46 2.37 13.56 -5.40
N PRO A 47 3.44 13.16 -6.12
CA PRO A 47 4.46 12.26 -5.61
C PRO A 47 5.05 12.71 -4.26
N GLN A 48 5.22 14.02 -4.08
CA GLN A 48 5.72 14.60 -2.84
C GLN A 48 4.76 14.37 -1.66
N LEU A 49 3.45 14.50 -1.90
CA LEU A 49 2.44 14.23 -0.88
C LEU A 49 2.44 12.76 -0.49
N VAL A 50 2.53 11.84 -1.46
CA VAL A 50 2.64 10.40 -1.21
C VAL A 50 3.86 10.09 -0.36
N ALA A 51 5.04 10.56 -0.77
CA ALA A 51 6.28 10.37 -0.02
C ALA A 51 6.19 10.96 1.40
N GLY A 52 5.56 12.13 1.54
CA GLY A 52 5.29 12.76 2.83
C GLY A 52 4.45 11.86 3.74
N LEU A 53 3.28 11.44 3.27
CA LEU A 53 2.31 10.71 4.08
C LEU A 53 2.73 9.27 4.42
N PHE A 54 3.40 8.57 3.50
CA PHE A 54 3.78 7.16 3.71
C PHE A 54 5.20 6.96 4.24
N SER A 55 6.09 7.95 4.12
CA SER A 55 7.50 7.79 4.47
C SER A 55 8.02 8.88 5.38
N HIS A 56 8.11 10.13 4.91
CA HIS A 56 8.82 11.18 5.65
C HIS A 56 8.17 11.53 6.99
N GLN A 57 6.87 11.76 7.01
CA GLN A 57 6.17 12.16 8.24
C GLN A 57 6.14 11.04 9.29
N PRO A 58 5.75 9.78 8.97
CA PRO A 58 5.81 8.73 9.97
C PRO A 58 7.23 8.50 10.50
N ARG A 59 8.26 8.53 9.63
CA ARG A 59 9.65 8.40 10.09
C ARG A 59 10.06 9.53 11.03
N LYS A 60 9.66 10.76 10.73
CA LYS A 60 9.92 11.93 11.59
C LYS A 60 9.21 11.79 12.95
N ILE A 61 7.94 11.41 12.97
CA ILE A 61 7.13 11.27 14.19
C ILE A 61 7.68 10.16 15.09
N PHE A 62 8.10 9.04 14.51
CA PHE A 62 8.60 7.89 15.25
C PHE A 62 10.13 7.90 15.45
N GLY A 63 10.82 8.97 15.08
CA GLY A 63 12.28 9.08 15.23
C GLY A 63 13.07 8.05 14.40
N LEU A 64 12.54 7.61 13.26
CA LEU A 64 13.18 6.64 12.40
C LEU A 64 14.15 7.31 11.41
N HIS A 65 15.14 6.55 10.97
CA HIS A 65 16.06 7.00 9.92
C HIS A 65 15.32 7.45 8.66
N GLN A 66 15.72 8.59 8.12
CA GLN A 66 15.22 9.12 6.84
C GLN A 66 16.11 8.62 5.71
N PRO A 67 15.63 7.73 4.82
CA PRO A 67 16.44 7.26 3.71
C PRO A 67 16.62 8.39 2.68
N GLU A 68 17.80 8.46 2.10
CA GLU A 68 18.15 9.41 1.05
C GLU A 68 18.56 8.68 -0.23
N ILE A 69 18.28 9.29 -1.37
CA ILE A 69 18.74 8.76 -2.67
C ILE A 69 20.14 9.34 -2.92
N LYS A 70 21.16 8.69 -2.36
CA LYS A 70 22.56 9.08 -2.58
C LYS A 70 23.48 7.87 -2.61
N THR A 71 24.66 8.05 -3.21
CA THR A 71 25.70 7.01 -3.27
C THR A 71 26.14 6.59 -1.87
N GLY A 72 26.19 5.30 -1.62
CA GLY A 72 26.58 4.70 -0.33
C GLY A 72 25.42 4.42 0.61
N GLU A 73 24.24 4.96 0.37
CA GLU A 73 23.03 4.64 1.14
C GLU A 73 22.40 3.32 0.70
N MET A 74 21.79 2.63 1.66
CA MET A 74 20.98 1.45 1.36
C MET A 74 19.72 1.86 0.62
N ALA A 75 19.48 1.28 -0.55
CA ALA A 75 18.26 1.56 -1.31
C ALA A 75 17.01 1.09 -0.56
N GLU A 76 16.10 2.01 -0.25
CA GLU A 76 14.75 1.77 0.23
C GLU A 76 13.78 2.58 -0.64
N LEU A 77 13.41 2.03 -1.78
CA LEU A 77 12.68 2.76 -2.82
C LEU A 77 11.38 2.03 -3.19
N THR A 78 10.37 2.80 -3.50
CA THR A 78 9.14 2.32 -4.14
C THR A 78 8.97 3.05 -5.46
N VAL A 79 8.87 2.29 -6.53
CA VAL A 79 8.58 2.79 -7.87
C VAL A 79 7.09 2.64 -8.12
N PHE A 80 6.41 3.71 -8.46
CA PHE A 80 4.98 3.70 -8.75
C PHE A 80 4.66 4.56 -9.98
N ASP A 81 3.59 4.20 -10.66
CA ASP A 81 3.04 4.95 -11.78
C ASP A 81 1.67 5.50 -11.38
N PRO A 82 1.50 6.83 -11.31
CA PRO A 82 0.24 7.46 -10.92
C PRO A 82 -0.85 7.39 -12.00
N ASP A 83 -0.47 7.18 -13.26
CA ASP A 83 -1.38 7.28 -14.41
C ASP A 83 -2.02 5.94 -14.78
N ILE A 84 -1.45 4.84 -14.32
CA ILE A 84 -2.03 3.51 -14.56
C ILE A 84 -3.39 3.39 -13.87
N THR A 85 -4.37 2.94 -14.64
CA THR A 85 -5.66 2.51 -14.11
C THR A 85 -5.81 1.00 -14.31
N TRP A 86 -6.17 0.30 -13.25
CA TRP A 86 -6.22 -1.16 -13.24
C TRP A 86 -7.34 -1.70 -12.37
N VAL A 87 -7.72 -2.94 -12.59
CA VAL A 87 -8.71 -3.64 -11.75
C VAL A 87 -7.95 -4.55 -10.79
N TYR A 88 -8.23 -4.43 -9.50
CA TYR A 88 -7.63 -5.29 -8.49
C TYR A 88 -8.40 -6.60 -8.43
N GLU A 89 -7.82 -7.65 -8.96
CA GLU A 89 -8.41 -8.99 -9.04
C GLU A 89 -7.87 -9.92 -7.95
N SER A 90 -8.61 -10.97 -7.63
CA SER A 90 -8.20 -11.98 -6.64
C SER A 90 -6.84 -12.62 -6.98
N GLY A 91 -6.53 -12.76 -8.28
CA GLY A 91 -5.24 -13.27 -8.77
C GLY A 91 -4.05 -12.35 -8.48
N ASN A 92 -4.29 -11.05 -8.29
CA ASN A 92 -3.25 -10.08 -7.96
C ASN A 92 -2.84 -10.12 -6.48
N ILE A 93 -3.62 -10.76 -5.62
CA ILE A 93 -3.38 -10.77 -4.17
C ILE A 93 -2.21 -11.68 -3.84
N LEU A 94 -1.13 -11.11 -3.31
CA LEU A 94 0.05 -11.84 -2.84
C LEU A 94 -0.11 -12.33 -1.40
N SER A 95 -0.91 -11.64 -0.59
CA SER A 95 -1.20 -12.03 0.78
C SER A 95 -1.88 -13.42 0.86
N LYS A 96 -1.61 -14.16 1.92
CA LYS A 96 -2.29 -15.44 2.20
C LYS A 96 -3.79 -15.23 2.41
N SER A 97 -4.17 -14.22 3.19
CA SER A 97 -5.56 -13.79 3.29
C SER A 97 -5.99 -13.09 1.99
N LYS A 98 -7.22 -13.35 1.54
CA LYS A 98 -7.78 -12.74 0.33
C LYS A 98 -8.85 -11.67 0.64
N ASN A 99 -9.03 -11.34 1.90
CA ASN A 99 -10.05 -10.41 2.35
C ASN A 99 -9.66 -8.96 2.07
N ASN A 100 -10.03 -8.47 0.90
CA ASN A 100 -9.86 -7.06 0.51
C ASN A 100 -11.13 -6.54 -0.19
N PRO A 101 -11.76 -5.47 0.32
CA PRO A 101 -13.00 -4.90 -0.24
C PRO A 101 -12.77 -4.22 -1.60
N MET A 102 -11.50 -4.07 -2.03
CA MET A 102 -11.17 -3.49 -3.34
C MET A 102 -11.15 -4.51 -4.47
N VAL A 103 -11.31 -5.80 -4.19
CA VAL A 103 -11.40 -6.83 -5.24
C VAL A 103 -12.53 -6.49 -6.21
N GLY A 104 -12.24 -6.52 -7.51
CA GLY A 104 -13.15 -6.14 -8.58
C GLY A 104 -13.30 -4.61 -8.77
N LYS A 105 -12.64 -3.79 -7.97
CA LYS A 105 -12.71 -2.33 -8.11
C LYS A 105 -11.62 -1.81 -9.05
N LYS A 106 -11.98 -0.77 -9.77
CA LYS A 106 -11.04 0.00 -10.60
C LYS A 106 -10.29 0.98 -9.73
N LEU A 107 -8.96 0.88 -9.75
CA LEU A 107 -8.05 1.70 -8.95
C LEU A 107 -7.15 2.53 -9.87
N SER A 108 -6.74 3.71 -9.41
CA SER A 108 -5.76 4.58 -10.07
C SER A 108 -4.43 4.51 -9.35
N GLY A 109 -3.35 4.56 -10.13
CA GLY A 109 -1.99 4.43 -9.62
C GLY A 109 -1.62 2.99 -9.24
N LYS A 110 -0.45 2.56 -9.65
CA LYS A 110 0.05 1.21 -9.38
C LYS A 110 1.49 1.27 -8.87
N THR A 111 1.78 0.51 -7.83
CA THR A 111 3.17 0.23 -7.46
C THR A 111 3.75 -0.74 -8.48
N ILE A 112 4.89 -0.39 -9.07
CA ILE A 112 5.56 -1.18 -10.11
C ILE A 112 6.63 -2.07 -9.50
N ALA A 113 7.41 -1.51 -8.56
CA ALA A 113 8.48 -2.25 -7.91
C ALA A 113 8.79 -1.69 -6.53
N THR A 114 9.33 -2.54 -5.69
CA THR A 114 9.93 -2.16 -4.40
C THR A 114 11.37 -2.62 -4.37
N ILE A 115 12.28 -1.75 -3.95
CA ILE A 115 13.71 -2.04 -3.86
C ILE A 115 14.13 -1.92 -2.40
N ARG A 116 14.75 -2.96 -1.87
CA ARG A 116 15.32 -2.95 -0.52
C ARG A 116 16.73 -3.56 -0.55
N GLY A 117 17.72 -2.69 -0.34
CA GLY A 117 19.11 -3.05 -0.49
C GLY A 117 19.40 -3.56 -1.92
N LYS A 118 19.83 -4.81 -2.03
CA LYS A 118 20.13 -5.47 -3.33
C LYS A 118 18.95 -6.25 -3.92
N ARG A 119 17.78 -6.24 -3.28
CA ARG A 119 16.60 -6.99 -3.72
C ARG A 119 15.62 -6.06 -4.43
N ILE A 120 15.12 -6.51 -5.56
CA ILE A 120 14.09 -5.85 -6.35
C ILE A 120 12.89 -6.80 -6.41
N PHE A 121 11.73 -6.30 -6.02
CA PHE A 121 10.45 -7.00 -6.10
C PHE A 121 9.59 -6.23 -7.09
N ALA A 122 9.46 -6.75 -8.31
CA ALA A 122 8.58 -6.17 -9.34
C ALA A 122 7.20 -6.82 -9.24
N GLN A 123 6.16 -5.99 -9.38
CA GLN A 123 4.80 -6.49 -9.57
C GLN A 123 4.58 -6.73 -11.07
N GLN A 124 4.08 -7.90 -11.38
CA GLN A 124 3.63 -8.27 -12.72
C GLN A 124 2.24 -7.70 -13.01
#